data_771a27d6782c882632dd3a09a9baa5c2
#
_entry.id   771a27d6782c882632dd3a09a9baa5c2
#
_cell.length_a   1.000
_cell.length_b   1.000
_cell.length_c   1.000
_cell.angle_alpha   90.00
_cell.angle_beta   90.00
_cell.angle_gamma   90.00
#
_symmetry.space_group_name_H-M   'P 1'
#
loop_
_entity.id
_entity.type
_entity.pdbx_description
1 polymer ?
#
loop_
_entity_poly.entity_id
_entity_poly.type
_entity_poly.pdbx_seq_one_letter_code
_entity_poly.pdbx_strand_id
1 'polypeptide(L)'
;MIRAIEGIIKFAGIIIIPIGITLFSQSLFLNHKTFSDSIVSTVGALIGMIPEGLYLLVTVALAVSAMKLARKKVLLHDMKSIESLARVDILCVDKTGTITANKMTVTDLILPEHVNQADLTANQEILSKYINTIPDSNITMLALREYFTSKEAFKNAEATPFSSKVKYSQIKTENTTYRLGAPDILLSQEKLAINQTKLTQYASDGKRILALVEMTKDNAVPLLFVAIRNDIRANAKEIFSFFNENDVAIKVISGDNTLTVSKIANQAGILDSENYIDASTLKTKEDIEKAALSHTIFGRVTPEQKKDLVLAFKKNQYKVAMTGDGVNDILAMKEADCSIAMGSGSEAARQAAQVVLLDSDFSRMKDIVSQGRQIINNITRSATLFLYKNIFSMLLAIFSIITIFTYPLAPTQVSLISMFNIGVPAFLLSLETNTAKKNQNFLKKNYSNSSTSFAYFFFSHCLLGCIRSIV
;
A
#
# COMPACT_ATOMS: atom_id res chain seq x y z
N MET A 1 -6.34 -2.64 -14.85
CA MET A 1 -7.67 -2.38 -15.46
C MET A 1 -7.61 -1.17 -16.38
N ILE A 2 -7.21 0.00 -15.91
CA ILE A 2 -7.10 1.23 -16.72
C ILE A 2 -6.27 1.00 -17.97
N ARG A 3 -5.08 0.39 -17.87
CA ARG A 3 -4.25 0.03 -19.04
C ARG A 3 -4.94 -0.89 -20.04
N ALA A 4 -5.77 -1.83 -19.55
CA ALA A 4 -6.54 -2.72 -20.44
C ALA A 4 -7.62 -1.95 -21.20
N ILE A 5 -8.30 -1.02 -20.54
CA ILE A 5 -9.29 -0.13 -21.16
C ILE A 5 -8.64 0.78 -22.20
N GLU A 6 -7.48 1.39 -21.87
CA GLU A 6 -6.68 2.18 -22.82
C GLU A 6 -6.27 1.35 -24.05
N GLY A 7 -5.88 0.08 -23.85
CA GLY A 7 -5.55 -0.85 -24.94
C GLY A 7 -6.73 -1.12 -25.85
N ILE A 8 -7.92 -1.34 -25.29
CA ILE A 8 -9.16 -1.56 -26.06
C ILE A 8 -9.53 -0.31 -26.86
N ILE A 9 -9.44 0.87 -26.27
CA ILE A 9 -9.74 2.14 -26.95
C ILE A 9 -8.76 2.37 -28.13
N LYS A 10 -7.47 2.12 -27.94
CA LYS A 10 -6.47 2.22 -29.01
C LYS A 10 -6.76 1.23 -30.14
N PHE A 11 -7.09 -0.02 -29.81
CA PHE A 11 -7.43 -1.05 -30.78
C PHE A 11 -8.68 -0.67 -31.59
N ALA A 12 -9.74 -0.21 -30.91
CA ALA A 12 -10.95 0.29 -31.55
C ALA A 12 -10.64 1.47 -32.48
N GLY A 13 -9.83 2.43 -32.05
CA GLY A 13 -9.42 3.59 -32.86
C GLY A 13 -8.71 3.21 -34.16
N ILE A 14 -7.88 2.15 -34.13
CA ILE A 14 -7.20 1.64 -35.36
C ILE A 14 -8.19 1.00 -36.32
N ILE A 15 -9.15 0.21 -35.81
CA ILE A 15 -10.11 -0.55 -36.64
C ILE A 15 -11.20 0.37 -37.21
N ILE A 16 -11.60 1.39 -36.50
CA ILE A 16 -12.65 2.33 -36.92
C ILE A 16 -12.32 3.01 -38.27
N ILE A 17 -11.05 3.35 -38.52
CA ILE A 17 -10.63 4.05 -39.73
C ILE A 17 -10.91 3.21 -41.01
N PRO A 18 -10.40 1.97 -41.15
CA PRO A 18 -10.66 1.19 -42.35
C PRO A 18 -12.15 0.82 -42.49
N ILE A 19 -12.85 0.52 -41.40
CA ILE A 19 -14.29 0.24 -41.44
C ILE A 19 -15.06 1.47 -41.93
N GLY A 20 -14.74 2.65 -41.42
CA GLY A 20 -15.40 3.90 -41.81
C GLY A 20 -15.18 4.23 -43.29
N ILE A 21 -13.95 4.10 -43.80
CA ILE A 21 -13.66 4.31 -45.22
C ILE A 21 -14.43 3.30 -46.10
N THR A 22 -14.46 2.05 -45.69
CA THR A 22 -15.16 0.99 -46.44
C THR A 22 -16.68 1.22 -46.46
N LEU A 23 -17.31 1.50 -45.29
CA LEU A 23 -18.75 1.78 -45.21
C LEU A 23 -19.13 3.03 -46.00
N PHE A 24 -18.34 4.10 -45.92
CA PHE A 24 -18.59 5.30 -46.67
C PHE A 24 -18.52 5.06 -48.18
N SER A 25 -17.43 4.42 -48.64
CA SER A 25 -17.25 4.10 -50.06
C SER A 25 -18.36 3.18 -50.59
N GLN A 26 -18.73 2.18 -49.82
CA GLN A 26 -19.83 1.27 -50.15
C GLN A 26 -21.16 2.00 -50.24
N SER A 27 -21.50 2.85 -49.27
CA SER A 27 -22.73 3.62 -49.24
C SER A 27 -22.84 4.56 -50.44
N LEU A 28 -21.74 5.24 -50.80
CA LEU A 28 -21.73 6.20 -51.89
C LEU A 28 -21.71 5.52 -53.29
N PHE A 29 -20.79 4.57 -53.49
CA PHE A 29 -20.54 3.99 -54.83
C PHE A 29 -21.37 2.74 -55.13
N LEU A 30 -21.61 1.87 -54.16
CA LEU A 30 -22.38 0.61 -54.39
C LEU A 30 -23.86 0.76 -54.10
N ASN A 31 -24.23 1.49 -53.03
CA ASN A 31 -25.65 1.68 -52.67
C ASN A 31 -26.24 2.96 -53.27
N HIS A 32 -25.48 3.73 -54.07
CA HIS A 32 -25.92 4.96 -54.75
C HIS A 32 -26.63 5.96 -53.85
N LYS A 33 -26.24 6.07 -52.57
CA LYS A 33 -26.77 7.04 -51.62
C LYS A 33 -26.19 8.44 -51.90
N THR A 34 -26.90 9.46 -51.44
CA THR A 34 -26.38 10.81 -51.47
C THR A 34 -25.13 10.93 -50.61
N PHE A 35 -24.28 11.90 -50.89
CA PHE A 35 -23.08 12.17 -50.09
C PHE A 35 -23.43 12.41 -48.62
N SER A 36 -24.49 13.17 -48.35
CA SER A 36 -25.00 13.45 -47.01
C SER A 36 -25.45 12.17 -46.29
N ASP A 37 -26.26 11.32 -46.94
CA ASP A 37 -26.77 10.07 -46.36
C ASP A 37 -25.63 9.08 -46.07
N SER A 38 -24.63 9.05 -46.95
CA SER A 38 -23.42 8.22 -46.75
C SER A 38 -22.61 8.64 -45.57
N ILE A 39 -22.47 9.94 -45.31
CA ILE A 39 -21.83 10.47 -44.10
C ILE A 39 -22.65 10.10 -42.87
N VAL A 40 -23.96 10.36 -42.86
CA VAL A 40 -24.84 10.09 -41.71
C VAL A 40 -24.81 8.61 -41.31
N SER A 41 -24.92 7.72 -42.30
CA SER A 41 -24.87 6.26 -42.07
C SER A 41 -23.53 5.81 -41.51
N THR A 42 -22.41 6.31 -42.09
CA THR A 42 -21.07 5.98 -41.64
C THR A 42 -20.83 6.53 -40.23
N VAL A 43 -21.21 7.77 -39.94
CA VAL A 43 -21.05 8.38 -38.60
C VAL A 43 -21.88 7.58 -37.56
N GLY A 44 -23.10 7.11 -37.91
CA GLY A 44 -23.91 6.24 -37.06
C GLY A 44 -23.15 4.96 -36.65
N ALA A 45 -22.50 4.30 -37.63
CA ALA A 45 -21.68 3.13 -37.35
C ALA A 45 -20.46 3.45 -36.44
N LEU A 46 -19.74 4.54 -36.75
CA LEU A 46 -18.54 4.91 -36.01
C LEU A 46 -18.84 5.29 -34.55
N ILE A 47 -19.89 6.07 -34.30
CA ILE A 47 -20.33 6.44 -32.93
C ILE A 47 -20.66 5.17 -32.13
N GLY A 48 -21.30 4.20 -32.76
CA GLY A 48 -21.60 2.90 -32.13
C GLY A 48 -20.37 2.14 -31.63
N MET A 49 -19.23 2.28 -32.32
CA MET A 49 -17.99 1.55 -32.02
C MET A 49 -17.09 2.24 -31.01
N ILE A 50 -17.29 3.54 -30.71
CA ILE A 50 -16.46 4.28 -29.75
C ILE A 50 -17.00 4.11 -28.33
N PRO A 51 -16.17 3.68 -27.35
CA PRO A 51 -16.58 3.57 -25.94
C PRO A 51 -16.53 4.92 -25.20
N GLU A 52 -17.25 5.93 -25.67
CA GLU A 52 -17.16 7.32 -25.20
C GLU A 52 -17.39 7.48 -23.69
N GLY A 53 -18.43 6.84 -23.16
CA GLY A 53 -18.79 6.96 -21.73
C GLY A 53 -17.87 6.21 -20.77
N LEU A 54 -17.10 5.24 -21.23
CA LEU A 54 -16.30 4.38 -20.37
C LEU A 54 -15.17 5.15 -19.67
N TYR A 55 -14.46 5.98 -20.40
CA TYR A 55 -13.35 6.79 -19.83
C TYR A 55 -13.88 7.81 -18.82
N LEU A 56 -14.97 8.50 -19.17
CA LEU A 56 -15.62 9.44 -18.28
C LEU A 56 -16.10 8.77 -17.00
N LEU A 57 -16.75 7.62 -17.09
CA LEU A 57 -17.22 6.85 -15.93
C LEU A 57 -16.07 6.47 -15.00
N VAL A 58 -14.96 5.98 -15.54
CA VAL A 58 -13.76 5.61 -14.76
C VAL A 58 -13.20 6.82 -14.04
N THR A 59 -13.05 7.94 -14.75
CA THR A 59 -12.48 9.16 -14.19
C THR A 59 -13.37 9.73 -13.08
N VAL A 60 -14.68 9.81 -13.30
CA VAL A 60 -15.63 10.27 -12.29
C VAL A 60 -15.67 9.35 -11.08
N ALA A 61 -15.70 8.03 -11.28
CA ALA A 61 -15.70 7.06 -10.18
C ALA A 61 -14.44 7.18 -9.31
N LEU A 62 -13.26 7.32 -9.92
CA LEU A 62 -12.00 7.53 -9.21
C LEU A 62 -12.00 8.87 -8.46
N ALA A 63 -12.45 9.95 -9.08
CA ALA A 63 -12.51 11.28 -8.45
C ALA A 63 -13.46 11.29 -7.24
N VAL A 64 -14.67 10.72 -7.37
CA VAL A 64 -15.62 10.61 -6.24
C VAL A 64 -15.03 9.79 -5.10
N SER A 65 -14.29 8.72 -5.40
CA SER A 65 -13.68 7.89 -4.37
C SER A 65 -12.49 8.58 -3.71
N ALA A 66 -11.69 9.32 -4.47
CA ALA A 66 -10.64 10.16 -3.91
C ALA A 66 -11.21 11.21 -2.94
N MET A 67 -12.33 11.85 -3.29
CA MET A 67 -13.03 12.77 -2.38
C MET A 67 -13.55 12.08 -1.12
N LYS A 68 -14.12 10.87 -1.23
CA LYS A 68 -14.58 10.09 -0.06
C LYS A 68 -13.41 9.75 0.87
N LEU A 69 -12.27 9.33 0.30
CA LEU A 69 -11.06 9.02 1.07
C LEU A 69 -10.43 10.27 1.69
N ALA A 70 -10.43 11.40 0.99
CA ALA A 70 -9.95 12.67 1.54
C ALA A 70 -10.75 13.12 2.77
N ARG A 71 -12.09 12.94 2.77
CA ARG A 71 -12.93 13.18 3.96
C ARG A 71 -12.55 12.27 5.13
N LYS A 72 -11.98 11.10 4.87
CA LYS A 72 -11.46 10.16 5.87
C LYS A 72 -9.99 10.39 6.20
N LYS A 73 -9.44 11.57 5.88
CA LYS A 73 -8.03 11.93 6.13
C LYS A 73 -7.01 11.08 5.39
N VAL A 74 -7.39 10.55 4.22
CA VAL A 74 -6.48 9.84 3.32
C VAL A 74 -6.18 10.73 2.12
N LEU A 75 -4.90 11.08 1.93
CA LEU A 75 -4.42 11.83 0.78
C LEU A 75 -3.89 10.86 -0.29
N LEU A 76 -4.30 11.05 -1.52
CA LEU A 76 -3.83 10.27 -2.66
C LEU A 76 -3.00 11.18 -3.58
N HIS A 77 -1.75 10.84 -3.81
CA HIS A 77 -0.90 11.50 -4.80
C HIS A 77 -1.12 10.93 -6.22
N ASP A 78 -1.54 9.65 -6.31
CA ASP A 78 -1.92 9.01 -7.57
C ASP A 78 -3.24 8.25 -7.38
N MET A 79 -4.25 8.57 -8.19
CA MET A 79 -5.55 7.89 -8.16
C MET A 79 -5.46 6.42 -8.55
N LYS A 80 -4.43 6.02 -9.32
CA LYS A 80 -4.19 4.61 -9.70
C LYS A 80 -3.81 3.75 -8.50
N SER A 81 -3.32 4.35 -7.41
CA SER A 81 -2.98 3.65 -6.17
C SER A 81 -4.18 2.94 -5.54
N ILE A 82 -5.40 3.49 -5.72
CA ILE A 82 -6.64 2.85 -5.25
C ILE A 82 -6.82 1.48 -5.94
N GLU A 83 -6.57 1.42 -7.25
CA GLU A 83 -6.65 0.15 -8.00
C GLU A 83 -5.57 -0.83 -7.55
N SER A 84 -4.32 -0.36 -7.36
CA SER A 84 -3.21 -1.19 -6.92
C SER A 84 -3.48 -1.78 -5.54
N LEU A 85 -3.95 -0.95 -4.60
CA LEU A 85 -4.21 -1.39 -3.22
C LEU A 85 -5.39 -2.37 -3.12
N ALA A 86 -6.43 -2.19 -3.95
CA ALA A 86 -7.55 -3.12 -4.02
C ALA A 86 -7.18 -4.52 -4.52
N ARG A 87 -6.05 -4.65 -5.22
CA ARG A 87 -5.53 -5.89 -5.80
C ARG A 87 -4.32 -6.44 -5.08
N VAL A 88 -3.95 -5.85 -3.95
CA VAL A 88 -2.77 -6.26 -3.20
C VAL A 88 -2.90 -7.72 -2.74
N ASP A 89 -1.80 -8.47 -2.89
CA ASP A 89 -1.66 -9.84 -2.41
C ASP A 89 -0.79 -9.89 -1.15
N ILE A 90 0.20 -8.98 -1.05
CA ILE A 90 1.13 -8.89 0.07
C ILE A 90 1.20 -7.45 0.56
N LEU A 91 0.92 -7.23 1.84
CA LEU A 91 1.13 -5.98 2.53
C LEU A 91 2.40 -6.08 3.39
N CYS A 92 3.47 -5.41 2.95
CA CYS A 92 4.68 -5.24 3.72
C CYS A 92 4.50 -4.09 4.70
N VAL A 93 4.67 -4.37 5.99
CA VAL A 93 4.52 -3.38 7.04
C VAL A 93 5.85 -3.17 7.76
N ASP A 94 6.24 -1.90 7.97
CA ASP A 94 7.26 -1.61 8.96
C ASP A 94 6.66 -1.69 10.37
N LYS A 95 7.45 -2.09 11.36
CA LYS A 95 6.99 -2.20 12.75
C LYS A 95 6.60 -0.83 13.32
N THR A 96 7.53 0.12 13.20
CA THR A 96 7.43 1.43 13.86
C THR A 96 6.40 2.31 13.16
N GLY A 97 5.57 3.01 13.95
CA GLY A 97 4.54 3.90 13.40
C GLY A 97 3.37 3.18 12.69
N THR A 98 3.53 1.91 12.28
CA THR A 98 2.49 1.13 11.59
C THR A 98 1.80 0.14 12.54
N ILE A 99 2.53 -0.88 13.02
CA ILE A 99 2.01 -1.85 14.00
C ILE A 99 1.92 -1.21 15.38
N THR A 100 2.94 -0.42 15.72
CA THR A 100 3.00 0.30 16.98
C THR A 100 2.51 1.74 16.82
N ALA A 101 1.98 2.29 17.90
CA ALA A 101 1.70 3.71 17.97
C ALA A 101 3.02 4.51 17.90
N ASN A 102 2.94 5.76 17.47
CA ASN A 102 4.08 6.68 17.50
C ASN A 102 4.32 7.23 18.92
N LYS A 103 4.23 6.32 19.91
CA LYS A 103 4.47 6.57 21.33
C LYS A 103 5.24 5.41 21.92
N MET A 104 6.22 5.74 22.76
CA MET A 104 6.94 4.78 23.59
C MET A 104 6.60 5.04 25.06
N THR A 105 6.66 4.00 25.87
CA THR A 105 6.42 4.09 27.31
C THR A 105 7.57 3.40 28.04
N VAL A 106 8.15 4.05 29.04
CA VAL A 106 9.13 3.44 29.96
C VAL A 106 8.37 2.46 30.84
N THR A 107 8.78 1.19 30.83
CA THR A 107 8.10 0.14 31.62
C THR A 107 8.88 -0.23 32.87
N ASP A 108 10.22 -0.29 32.78
CA ASP A 108 11.05 -0.75 33.89
C ASP A 108 12.40 -0.02 33.89
N LEU A 109 12.94 0.17 35.09
CA LEU A 109 14.33 0.56 35.33
C LEU A 109 15.07 -0.63 35.92
N ILE A 110 16.15 -1.05 35.30
CA ILE A 110 16.86 -2.31 35.59
C ILE A 110 18.26 -1.98 36.03
N LEU A 111 18.64 -2.43 37.21
CA LEU A 111 20.02 -2.27 37.70
C LEU A 111 20.92 -3.31 37.06
N PRO A 112 22.11 -2.92 36.56
CA PRO A 112 23.19 -3.82 36.21
C PRO A 112 23.59 -4.72 37.38
N GLU A 113 24.15 -5.91 37.10
CA GLU A 113 24.49 -6.91 38.15
C GLU A 113 25.49 -6.41 39.19
N HIS A 114 26.36 -5.47 38.85
CA HIS A 114 27.37 -4.92 39.73
C HIS A 114 26.94 -3.63 40.47
N VAL A 115 25.68 -3.19 40.28
CA VAL A 115 25.15 -1.97 40.92
C VAL A 115 24.24 -2.34 42.07
N ASN A 116 24.46 -1.75 43.23
CA ASN A 116 23.62 -1.99 44.39
C ASN A 116 22.27 -1.30 44.32
N GLN A 117 21.28 -1.86 45.01
CA GLN A 117 19.92 -1.27 45.07
C GLN A 117 19.93 0.16 45.66
N ALA A 118 20.87 0.47 46.56
CA ALA A 118 21.05 1.80 47.13
C ALA A 118 21.39 2.88 46.08
N ASP A 119 22.07 2.50 45.00
CA ASP A 119 22.52 3.43 43.95
C ASP A 119 21.37 3.74 42.93
N LEU A 120 20.23 3.07 43.00
CA LEU A 120 19.14 3.26 42.07
C LEU A 120 18.68 4.72 41.98
N THR A 121 18.42 5.34 43.12
CA THR A 121 17.95 6.74 43.16
C THR A 121 18.98 7.72 42.57
N ALA A 122 20.28 7.54 42.91
CA ALA A 122 21.32 8.37 42.36
C ALA A 122 21.44 8.20 40.84
N ASN A 123 21.37 6.98 40.33
CA ASN A 123 21.40 6.68 38.88
C ASN A 123 20.18 7.21 38.14
N GLN A 124 19.02 7.22 38.78
CA GLN A 124 17.78 7.84 38.27
C GLN A 124 17.91 9.36 38.16
N GLU A 125 18.54 10.02 39.16
CA GLU A 125 18.80 11.45 39.13
C GLU A 125 19.79 11.81 37.99
N ILE A 126 20.85 11.02 37.82
CA ILE A 126 21.80 11.19 36.72
C ILE A 126 21.07 11.09 35.37
N LEU A 127 20.21 10.05 35.18
CA LEU A 127 19.45 9.90 33.97
C LEU A 127 18.48 11.07 33.76
N SER A 128 17.81 11.54 34.82
CA SER A 128 16.89 12.68 34.74
C SER A 128 17.62 13.96 34.31
N LYS A 129 18.79 14.27 34.88
CA LYS A 129 19.63 15.40 34.48
C LYS A 129 20.10 15.24 33.02
N TYR A 130 20.48 14.03 32.65
CA TYR A 130 20.86 13.69 31.27
C TYR A 130 19.78 14.03 30.26
N ILE A 131 18.54 13.55 30.49
CA ILE A 131 17.38 13.73 29.60
C ILE A 131 17.07 15.22 29.40
N ASN A 132 17.18 16.02 30.47
CA ASN A 132 16.89 17.45 30.42
C ASN A 132 18.01 18.28 29.75
N THR A 133 19.25 17.76 29.71
CA THR A 133 20.38 18.42 29.06
C THR A 133 20.45 18.17 27.57
N ILE A 134 20.03 16.97 27.09
CA ILE A 134 20.04 16.61 25.65
C ILE A 134 18.95 17.37 24.90
N PRO A 135 19.25 18.06 23.78
CA PRO A 135 18.28 18.80 22.99
C PRO A 135 17.47 17.90 22.03
N ASP A 136 17.48 16.56 22.21
CA ASP A 136 16.76 15.61 21.37
C ASP A 136 15.25 15.64 21.63
N SER A 137 14.46 15.57 20.54
CA SER A 137 12.99 15.47 20.59
C SER A 137 12.47 14.16 19.95
N ASN A 138 13.33 13.13 19.83
CA ASN A 138 12.91 11.84 19.32
C ASN A 138 11.96 11.13 20.31
N ILE A 139 11.18 10.15 19.78
CA ILE A 139 10.13 9.46 20.53
C ILE A 139 10.64 8.81 21.83
N THR A 140 11.89 8.30 21.81
CA THR A 140 12.54 7.70 22.98
C THR A 140 12.77 8.76 24.07
N MET A 141 13.28 9.93 23.70
CA MET A 141 13.53 11.02 24.64
C MET A 141 12.23 11.61 25.19
N LEU A 142 11.18 11.68 24.37
CA LEU A 142 9.86 12.11 24.83
C LEU A 142 9.29 11.13 25.88
N ALA A 143 9.43 9.83 25.68
CA ALA A 143 8.99 8.81 26.63
C ALA A 143 9.77 8.91 27.96
N LEU A 144 11.06 9.13 27.89
CA LEU A 144 11.89 9.33 29.08
C LEU A 144 11.51 10.60 29.84
N ARG A 145 11.27 11.73 29.13
CA ARG A 145 10.80 12.99 29.76
C ARG A 145 9.40 12.87 30.36
N GLU A 146 8.54 12.06 29.81
CA GLU A 146 7.19 11.78 30.37
C GLU A 146 7.31 10.98 31.69
N TYR A 147 8.28 10.07 31.77
CA TYR A 147 8.51 9.24 32.95
C TYR A 147 9.21 9.98 34.09
N PHE A 148 10.26 10.78 33.78
CA PHE A 148 11.03 11.53 34.74
C PHE A 148 10.53 12.97 34.83
N THR A 149 9.91 13.32 35.97
CA THR A 149 9.25 14.62 36.16
C THR A 149 10.21 15.74 36.60
N SER A 150 11.41 15.42 37.06
CA SER A 150 12.42 16.43 37.44
C SER A 150 12.88 17.23 36.24
N LYS A 151 13.07 18.54 36.40
CA LYS A 151 13.54 19.48 35.35
C LYS A 151 15.01 19.89 35.53
N GLU A 152 15.72 19.24 36.43
CA GLU A 152 17.15 19.54 36.64
C GLU A 152 17.97 19.08 35.43
N ALA A 153 18.98 19.90 35.08
CA ALA A 153 19.91 19.64 33.96
C ALA A 153 21.36 19.78 34.47
N PHE A 154 22.30 19.16 33.75
CA PHE A 154 23.73 19.39 34.04
C PHE A 154 24.11 20.81 33.66
N LYS A 155 24.84 21.50 34.57
CA LYS A 155 25.42 22.82 34.30
C LYS A 155 26.73 22.66 33.53
N ASN A 156 27.01 23.56 32.61
CA ASN A 156 28.26 23.58 31.83
C ASN A 156 28.60 22.26 31.13
N ALA A 157 27.58 21.63 30.49
CA ALA A 157 27.74 20.35 29.83
C ALA A 157 27.64 20.49 28.31
N GLU A 158 28.51 19.80 27.59
CA GLU A 158 28.44 19.67 26.13
C GLU A 158 27.56 18.47 25.75
N ALA A 159 26.48 18.71 24.99
CA ALA A 159 25.55 17.69 24.59
C ALA A 159 25.73 17.33 23.11
N THR A 160 25.88 16.04 22.81
CA THR A 160 25.87 15.47 21.46
C THR A 160 24.57 14.68 21.26
N PRO A 161 23.67 15.13 20.38
CA PRO A 161 22.41 14.45 20.10
C PRO A 161 22.59 13.02 19.57
N PHE A 162 21.52 12.22 19.63
CA PHE A 162 21.50 10.86 19.09
C PHE A 162 21.76 10.85 17.59
N SER A 163 22.61 9.93 17.15
CA SER A 163 22.85 9.65 15.74
C SER A 163 22.65 8.16 15.42
N SER A 164 21.92 7.87 14.35
CA SER A 164 21.70 6.50 13.87
C SER A 164 23.00 5.79 13.46
N LYS A 165 24.05 6.55 13.15
CA LYS A 165 25.37 6.02 12.78
C LYS A 165 26.11 5.44 13.97
N VAL A 166 26.08 6.13 15.12
CA VAL A 166 26.79 5.71 16.35
C VAL A 166 25.84 5.03 17.34
N LYS A 167 24.53 5.18 17.21
CA LYS A 167 23.45 4.58 18.01
C LYS A 167 23.47 4.95 19.50
N TYR A 168 24.04 6.08 19.86
CA TYR A 168 23.96 6.68 21.20
C TYR A 168 23.92 8.20 21.11
N SER A 169 23.50 8.83 22.21
CA SER A 169 23.70 10.25 22.52
C SER A 169 24.73 10.39 23.65
N GLN A 170 25.35 11.57 23.82
CA GLN A 170 26.41 11.79 24.78
C GLN A 170 26.28 13.15 25.48
N ILE A 171 26.61 13.20 26.76
CA ILE A 171 26.81 14.42 27.52
C ILE A 171 28.18 14.34 28.14
N LYS A 172 28.98 15.40 27.92
CA LYS A 172 30.27 15.60 28.53
C LYS A 172 30.17 16.73 29.54
N THR A 173 30.39 16.42 30.82
CA THR A 173 30.54 17.38 31.92
C THR A 173 32.02 17.66 32.15
N GLU A 174 32.35 18.57 33.06
CA GLU A 174 33.74 18.87 33.40
C GLU A 174 34.52 17.65 33.90
N ASN A 175 33.85 16.73 34.60
CA ASN A 175 34.51 15.59 35.27
C ASN A 175 34.22 14.25 34.62
N THR A 176 33.11 14.12 33.88
CA THR A 176 32.58 12.81 33.47
C THR A 176 31.86 12.89 32.11
N THR A 177 31.90 11.81 31.39
CA THR A 177 31.12 11.67 30.14
C THR A 177 30.07 10.58 30.31
N TYR A 178 28.83 10.92 30.07
CA TYR A 178 27.71 9.96 30.05
C TYR A 178 27.24 9.67 28.63
N ARG A 179 26.88 8.41 28.36
CA ARG A 179 26.27 8.01 27.10
C ARG A 179 24.98 7.26 27.36
N LEU A 180 23.97 7.49 26.48
CA LEU A 180 22.72 6.77 26.50
C LEU A 180 22.48 6.17 25.11
N GLY A 181 22.31 4.85 25.01
CA GLY A 181 22.13 4.16 23.74
C GLY A 181 21.92 2.66 23.86
N ALA A 182 22.13 1.95 22.76
CA ALA A 182 21.96 0.50 22.71
C ALA A 182 23.06 -0.22 23.52
N PRO A 183 22.70 -1.17 24.40
CA PRO A 183 23.68 -1.89 25.24
C PRO A 183 24.79 -2.57 24.46
N ASP A 184 24.45 -3.19 23.31
CA ASP A 184 25.39 -3.89 22.43
C ASP A 184 26.43 -2.97 21.76
N ILE A 185 26.19 -1.68 21.74
CA ILE A 185 27.13 -0.67 21.20
C ILE A 185 27.98 -0.05 22.32
N LEU A 186 27.39 0.12 23.50
CA LEU A 186 28.06 0.84 24.60
C LEU A 186 28.90 -0.04 25.52
N LEU A 187 28.53 -1.33 25.64
CA LEU A 187 29.17 -2.25 26.57
C LEU A 187 30.13 -3.19 25.87
N SER A 188 31.21 -3.56 26.59
CA SER A 188 32.11 -4.63 26.18
C SER A 188 31.39 -5.99 26.20
N GLN A 189 31.89 -6.97 25.45
CA GLN A 189 31.31 -8.33 25.39
C GLN A 189 31.21 -8.96 26.79
N GLU A 190 32.22 -8.75 27.66
CA GLU A 190 32.23 -9.24 29.02
C GLU A 190 31.06 -8.68 29.84
N LYS A 191 30.86 -7.34 29.81
CA LYS A 191 29.78 -6.67 30.54
C LYS A 191 28.39 -6.99 29.98
N LEU A 192 28.28 -7.25 28.66
CA LEU A 192 27.07 -7.76 28.06
C LEU A 192 26.75 -9.17 28.55
N ALA A 193 27.76 -10.06 28.61
CA ALA A 193 27.59 -11.44 29.08
C ALA A 193 27.09 -11.48 30.54
N ILE A 194 27.65 -10.68 31.43
CA ILE A 194 27.24 -10.58 32.84
C ILE A 194 25.76 -10.18 32.95
N ASN A 195 25.29 -9.26 32.13
CA ASN A 195 23.92 -8.75 32.15
C ASN A 195 22.96 -9.48 31.19
N GLN A 196 23.44 -10.47 30.44
CA GLN A 196 22.74 -11.10 29.33
C GLN A 196 21.37 -11.69 29.71
N THR A 197 21.30 -12.35 30.86
CA THR A 197 20.06 -12.96 31.35
C THR A 197 18.95 -11.93 31.50
N LYS A 198 19.24 -10.80 32.18
CA LYS A 198 18.28 -9.69 32.36
C LYS A 198 17.91 -9.04 31.02
N LEU A 199 18.91 -8.72 30.19
CA LEU A 199 18.69 -8.08 28.91
C LEU A 199 17.87 -8.96 27.96
N THR A 200 18.15 -10.27 27.94
CA THR A 200 17.40 -11.23 27.10
C THR A 200 15.96 -11.40 27.59
N GLN A 201 15.73 -11.46 28.89
CA GLN A 201 14.39 -11.56 29.46
C GLN A 201 13.50 -10.39 28.98
N TYR A 202 13.96 -9.16 29.15
CA TYR A 202 13.19 -7.99 28.73
C TYR A 202 13.05 -7.86 27.22
N ALA A 203 14.10 -8.23 26.46
CA ALA A 203 14.02 -8.29 24.99
C ALA A 203 13.04 -9.35 24.49
N SER A 204 12.95 -10.52 25.16
CA SER A 204 11.97 -11.56 24.85
C SER A 204 10.53 -11.11 25.08
N ASP A 205 10.30 -10.12 25.95
CA ASP A 205 8.98 -9.49 26.18
C ASP A 205 8.66 -8.39 25.15
N GLY A 206 9.49 -8.23 24.10
CA GLY A 206 9.30 -7.22 23.07
C GLY A 206 9.70 -5.81 23.49
N LYS A 207 10.42 -5.65 24.62
CA LYS A 207 10.91 -4.35 25.10
C LYS A 207 12.26 -4.01 24.48
N ARG A 208 12.43 -2.74 24.17
CA ARG A 208 13.74 -2.18 23.77
C ARG A 208 14.48 -1.72 25.01
N ILE A 209 15.76 -2.07 25.13
CA ILE A 209 16.57 -1.68 26.27
C ILE A 209 17.56 -0.60 25.85
N LEU A 210 17.69 0.42 26.67
CA LEU A 210 18.73 1.44 26.60
C LEU A 210 19.65 1.30 27.81
N ALA A 211 20.95 1.54 27.60
CA ALA A 211 21.94 1.61 28.67
C ALA A 211 22.37 3.06 28.89
N LEU A 212 22.29 3.52 30.14
CA LEU A 212 23.02 4.70 30.61
C LEU A 212 24.37 4.22 31.13
N VAL A 213 25.43 4.73 30.55
CA VAL A 213 26.81 4.40 30.94
C VAL A 213 27.60 5.64 31.29
N GLU A 214 28.48 5.47 32.24
CA GLU A 214 29.56 6.43 32.57
C GLU A 214 30.85 6.00 31.88
N MET A 215 31.49 6.94 31.20
CA MET A 215 32.73 6.69 30.48
C MET A 215 33.94 7.04 31.38
N THR A 216 34.72 6.04 31.74
CA THR A 216 35.93 6.18 32.53
C THR A 216 37.12 5.85 31.65
N LYS A 217 37.85 6.86 31.15
CA LYS A 217 38.93 6.72 30.14
C LYS A 217 38.40 5.97 28.90
N ASP A 218 38.71 4.66 28.75
CA ASP A 218 38.27 3.84 27.63
C ASP A 218 37.25 2.78 28.03
N ASN A 219 36.72 2.82 29.26
CA ASN A 219 35.81 1.81 29.78
C ASN A 219 34.41 2.41 30.06
N ALA A 220 33.36 1.77 29.54
CA ALA A 220 31.99 2.14 29.82
C ALA A 220 31.47 1.36 31.02
N VAL A 221 31.07 2.08 32.09
CA VAL A 221 30.47 1.49 33.29
C VAL A 221 28.96 1.66 33.20
N PRO A 222 28.15 0.58 33.09
CA PRO A 222 26.70 0.71 33.07
C PRO A 222 26.19 1.15 34.48
N LEU A 223 25.37 2.20 34.45
CA LEU A 223 24.73 2.74 35.65
C LEU A 223 23.29 2.26 35.78
N LEU A 224 22.57 2.24 34.66
CA LEU A 224 21.14 1.91 34.64
C LEU A 224 20.74 1.41 33.25
N PHE A 225 19.88 0.40 33.20
CA PHE A 225 19.17 0.02 31.98
C PHE A 225 17.73 0.51 32.05
N VAL A 226 17.22 0.97 30.94
CA VAL A 226 15.83 1.42 30.78
C VAL A 226 15.13 0.56 29.78
N ALA A 227 14.09 -0.15 30.20
CA ALA A 227 13.22 -0.91 29.32
C ALA A 227 12.09 -0.03 28.81
N ILE A 228 11.97 0.06 27.51
CA ILE A 228 10.96 0.87 26.82
C ILE A 228 10.12 -0.04 25.93
N ARG A 229 8.81 0.12 25.98
CA ARG A 229 7.87 -0.60 25.14
C ARG A 229 7.28 0.34 24.10
N ASN A 230 7.17 -0.15 22.87
CA ASN A 230 6.32 0.47 21.87
C ASN A 230 4.89 -0.03 22.08
N ASP A 231 3.96 0.87 22.36
CA ASP A 231 2.56 0.48 22.50
C ASP A 231 2.01 0.02 21.16
N ILE A 232 1.43 -1.19 21.14
CA ILE A 232 0.75 -1.71 19.96
C ILE A 232 -0.55 -0.94 19.80
N ARG A 233 -0.92 -0.60 18.57
CA ARG A 233 -2.18 0.08 18.29
C ARG A 233 -3.34 -0.78 18.77
N ALA A 234 -4.30 -0.17 19.46
CA ALA A 234 -5.45 -0.88 20.04
C ALA A 234 -6.27 -1.65 18.99
N ASN A 235 -6.32 -1.14 17.76
CA ASN A 235 -7.05 -1.72 16.63
C ASN A 235 -6.19 -2.64 15.72
N ALA A 236 -4.92 -2.94 16.09
CA ALA A 236 -4.00 -3.72 15.24
C ALA A 236 -4.56 -5.11 14.90
N LYS A 237 -5.06 -5.85 15.92
CA LYS A 237 -5.63 -7.19 15.70
C LYS A 237 -6.77 -7.19 14.70
N GLU A 238 -7.70 -6.24 14.83
CA GLU A 238 -8.86 -6.12 13.94
C GLU A 238 -8.42 -5.81 12.51
N ILE A 239 -7.40 -4.95 12.35
CA ILE A 239 -6.90 -4.58 11.01
C ILE A 239 -6.21 -5.77 10.34
N PHE A 240 -5.34 -6.48 11.05
CA PHE A 240 -4.62 -7.62 10.46
C PHE A 240 -5.56 -8.82 10.21
N SER A 241 -6.57 -9.07 11.06
CA SER A 241 -7.64 -10.04 10.76
C SER A 241 -8.38 -9.67 9.48
N PHE A 242 -8.74 -8.40 9.30
CA PHE A 242 -9.39 -7.95 8.07
C PHE A 242 -8.55 -8.26 6.81
N PHE A 243 -7.24 -8.04 6.85
CA PHE A 243 -6.38 -8.37 5.71
C PHE A 243 -6.30 -9.87 5.45
N ASN A 244 -6.15 -10.68 6.50
CA ASN A 244 -6.14 -12.15 6.38
C ASN A 244 -7.44 -12.70 5.82
N GLU A 245 -8.62 -12.25 6.32
CA GLU A 245 -9.94 -12.62 5.80
C GLU A 245 -10.15 -12.20 4.35
N ASN A 246 -9.37 -11.24 3.89
CA ASN A 246 -9.40 -10.73 2.53
C ASN A 246 -8.27 -11.26 1.64
N ASP A 247 -7.63 -12.39 2.00
CA ASP A 247 -6.52 -13.04 1.28
C ASP A 247 -5.34 -12.11 1.00
N VAL A 248 -4.98 -11.24 1.93
CA VAL A 248 -3.80 -10.39 1.86
C VAL A 248 -2.80 -10.87 2.90
N ALA A 249 -1.67 -11.41 2.44
CA ALA A 249 -0.59 -11.85 3.32
C ALA A 249 0.13 -10.64 3.92
N ILE A 250 0.38 -10.69 5.24
CA ILE A 250 1.15 -9.66 5.92
C ILE A 250 2.60 -10.10 6.04
N LYS A 251 3.54 -9.24 5.67
CA LYS A 251 4.98 -9.43 5.86
C LYS A 251 5.52 -8.26 6.68
N VAL A 252 6.17 -8.55 7.81
CA VAL A 252 6.76 -7.51 8.66
C VAL A 252 8.24 -7.38 8.32
N ILE A 253 8.66 -6.15 7.98
CA ILE A 253 10.03 -5.87 7.54
C ILE A 253 10.57 -4.72 8.39
N SER A 254 11.47 -5.03 9.34
CA SER A 254 11.96 -4.06 10.32
C SER A 254 13.48 -4.09 10.46
N GLY A 255 14.09 -2.94 10.75
CA GLY A 255 15.51 -2.84 11.12
C GLY A 255 15.82 -3.28 12.55
N ASP A 256 14.78 -3.54 13.37
CA ASP A 256 14.92 -3.94 14.76
C ASP A 256 15.30 -5.43 14.93
N ASN A 257 15.64 -5.79 16.18
CA ASN A 257 15.93 -7.18 16.53
C ASN A 257 14.76 -8.10 16.18
N THR A 258 15.08 -9.24 15.56
CA THR A 258 14.13 -10.19 14.98
C THR A 258 13.13 -10.75 16.01
N LEU A 259 13.60 -11.13 17.20
CA LEU A 259 12.75 -11.65 18.28
C LEU A 259 11.75 -10.58 18.79
N THR A 260 12.23 -9.34 18.93
CA THR A 260 11.36 -8.22 19.33
C THR A 260 10.27 -7.98 18.29
N VAL A 261 10.61 -8.03 17.00
CA VAL A 261 9.64 -7.84 15.90
C VAL A 261 8.62 -8.98 15.88
N SER A 262 9.07 -10.23 16.01
CA SER A 262 8.21 -11.41 16.06
C SER A 262 7.21 -11.35 17.23
N LYS A 263 7.66 -10.97 18.43
CA LYS A 263 6.78 -10.83 19.61
C LYS A 263 5.72 -9.73 19.40
N ILE A 264 6.11 -8.58 18.88
CA ILE A 264 5.18 -7.48 18.59
C ILE A 264 4.17 -7.89 17.51
N ALA A 265 4.62 -8.59 16.47
CA ALA A 265 3.75 -9.09 15.41
C ALA A 265 2.72 -10.12 15.95
N ASN A 266 3.15 -11.03 16.84
CA ASN A 266 2.26 -11.98 17.52
C ASN A 266 1.20 -11.26 18.36
N GLN A 267 1.61 -10.31 19.19
CA GLN A 267 0.71 -9.52 20.01
C GLN A 267 -0.28 -8.70 19.19
N ALA A 268 0.15 -8.26 17.98
CA ALA A 268 -0.72 -7.56 17.01
C ALA A 268 -1.66 -8.50 16.25
N GLY A 269 -1.57 -9.83 16.44
CA GLY A 269 -2.43 -10.81 15.77
C GLY A 269 -2.02 -11.12 14.33
N ILE A 270 -0.76 -10.92 13.96
CA ILE A 270 -0.24 -11.31 12.65
C ILE A 270 0.00 -12.82 12.64
N LEU A 271 -0.58 -13.51 11.65
CA LEU A 271 -0.43 -14.96 11.48
C LEU A 271 1.02 -15.33 11.14
N ASP A 272 1.44 -16.52 11.55
CA ASP A 272 2.78 -17.06 11.31
C ASP A 272 3.92 -16.13 11.79
N SER A 273 3.67 -15.35 12.83
CA SER A 273 4.65 -14.41 13.40
C SER A 273 5.88 -15.12 14.01
N GLU A 274 5.80 -16.42 14.29
CA GLU A 274 6.92 -17.24 14.77
C GLU A 274 7.86 -17.66 13.63
N ASN A 275 7.40 -17.51 12.38
CA ASN A 275 8.21 -17.78 11.19
C ASN A 275 9.04 -16.55 10.82
N TYR A 276 10.15 -16.36 11.51
CA TYR A 276 11.01 -15.19 11.39
C TYR A 276 12.42 -15.52 10.93
N ILE A 277 13.09 -14.54 10.33
CA ILE A 277 14.49 -14.64 9.92
C ILE A 277 15.27 -13.35 10.24
N ASP A 278 16.52 -13.50 10.64
CA ASP A 278 17.46 -12.39 10.80
C ASP A 278 18.10 -12.06 9.45
N ALA A 279 17.75 -10.91 8.89
CA ALA A 279 18.22 -10.52 7.57
C ALA A 279 19.73 -10.26 7.51
N SER A 280 20.42 -10.10 8.64
CA SER A 280 21.89 -10.02 8.68
C SER A 280 22.57 -11.30 8.21
N THR A 281 21.86 -12.44 8.21
CA THR A 281 22.36 -13.73 7.71
C THR A 281 22.21 -13.90 6.20
N LEU A 282 21.37 -13.08 5.56
CA LEU A 282 21.11 -13.12 4.12
C LEU A 282 22.19 -12.34 3.37
N LYS A 283 23.09 -13.05 2.71
CA LYS A 283 24.26 -12.48 2.03
C LYS A 283 24.03 -12.18 0.55
N THR A 284 23.22 -13.00 -0.10
CA THR A 284 22.98 -12.94 -1.55
C THR A 284 21.54 -12.58 -1.86
N LYS A 285 21.27 -12.11 -3.09
CA LYS A 285 19.90 -11.87 -3.54
C LYS A 285 19.07 -13.14 -3.62
N GLU A 286 19.70 -14.27 -3.92
CA GLU A 286 19.08 -15.59 -3.95
C GLU A 286 18.61 -16.00 -2.55
N ASP A 287 19.40 -15.69 -1.50
CA ASP A 287 19.00 -15.93 -0.11
C ASP A 287 17.77 -15.09 0.25
N ILE A 288 17.75 -13.82 -0.16
CA ILE A 288 16.62 -12.92 0.06
C ILE A 288 15.36 -13.40 -0.68
N GLU A 289 15.50 -13.86 -1.94
CA GLU A 289 14.37 -14.40 -2.72
C GLU A 289 13.76 -15.64 -2.07
N LYS A 290 14.57 -16.56 -1.59
CA LYS A 290 14.11 -17.77 -0.88
C LYS A 290 13.46 -17.40 0.45
N ALA A 291 14.10 -16.54 1.24
CA ALA A 291 13.59 -16.08 2.53
C ALA A 291 12.26 -15.34 2.38
N ALA A 292 12.08 -14.52 1.34
CA ALA A 292 10.86 -13.76 1.07
C ALA A 292 9.62 -14.67 1.00
N LEU A 293 9.74 -15.83 0.33
CA LEU A 293 8.62 -16.75 0.16
C LEU A 293 8.34 -17.62 1.39
N SER A 294 9.38 -17.91 2.18
CA SER A 294 9.30 -18.88 3.29
C SER A 294 9.05 -18.23 4.66
N HIS A 295 9.33 -16.93 4.84
CA HIS A 295 9.22 -16.28 6.15
C HIS A 295 8.18 -15.15 6.15
N THR A 296 7.66 -14.84 7.34
CA THR A 296 6.68 -13.79 7.58
C THR A 296 7.31 -12.55 8.19
N ILE A 297 8.28 -12.75 9.07
CA ILE A 297 8.93 -11.67 9.84
C ILE A 297 10.40 -11.57 9.45
N PHE A 298 10.83 -10.37 9.10
CA PHE A 298 12.21 -10.04 8.75
C PHE A 298 12.73 -8.99 9.72
N GLY A 299 13.72 -9.36 10.54
CA GLY A 299 14.39 -8.45 11.47
C GLY A 299 15.77 -8.06 11.00
N ARG A 300 16.33 -6.96 11.55
CA ARG A 300 17.66 -6.39 11.21
C ARG A 300 17.86 -6.12 9.72
N VAL A 301 16.79 -5.75 9.04
CA VAL A 301 16.77 -5.49 7.59
C VAL A 301 17.39 -4.13 7.29
N THR A 302 18.30 -4.07 6.32
CA THR A 302 18.83 -2.81 5.80
C THR A 302 17.86 -2.18 4.78
N PRO A 303 17.97 -0.88 4.46
CA PRO A 303 17.14 -0.26 3.43
C PRO A 303 17.21 -0.93 2.06
N GLU A 304 18.40 -1.41 1.66
CA GLU A 304 18.63 -2.15 0.42
C GLU A 304 17.92 -3.51 0.45
N GLN A 305 18.04 -4.24 1.57
CA GLN A 305 17.35 -5.51 1.73
C GLN A 305 15.83 -5.34 1.77
N LYS A 306 15.28 -4.24 2.34
CA LYS A 306 13.84 -3.91 2.25
C LYS A 306 13.38 -3.82 0.79
N LYS A 307 14.16 -3.12 -0.03
CA LYS A 307 13.91 -3.03 -1.48
C LYS A 307 13.97 -4.40 -2.15
N ASP A 308 15.01 -5.18 -1.88
CA ASP A 308 15.21 -6.49 -2.52
C ASP A 308 14.11 -7.49 -2.14
N LEU A 309 13.59 -7.46 -0.90
CA LEU A 309 12.42 -8.24 -0.48
C LEU A 309 11.17 -7.87 -1.29
N VAL A 310 10.89 -6.59 -1.48
CA VAL A 310 9.76 -6.13 -2.30
C VAL A 310 9.91 -6.61 -3.74
N LEU A 311 11.11 -6.50 -4.32
CA LEU A 311 11.39 -6.99 -5.67
C LEU A 311 11.24 -8.52 -5.79
N ALA A 312 11.65 -9.28 -4.76
CA ALA A 312 11.49 -10.73 -4.70
C ALA A 312 10.01 -11.15 -4.75
N PHE A 313 9.13 -10.47 -3.99
CA PHE A 313 7.69 -10.70 -4.08
C PHE A 313 7.13 -10.39 -5.47
N LYS A 314 7.52 -9.26 -6.07
CA LYS A 314 7.06 -8.84 -7.41
C LYS A 314 7.54 -9.78 -8.51
N LYS A 315 8.76 -10.33 -8.40
CA LYS A 315 9.30 -11.34 -9.33
C LYS A 315 8.41 -12.60 -9.35
N ASN A 316 7.81 -12.94 -8.21
CA ASN A 316 6.84 -14.03 -8.07
C ASN A 316 5.39 -13.60 -8.40
N GLN A 317 5.23 -12.48 -9.12
CA GLN A 317 3.95 -11.96 -9.63
C GLN A 317 2.94 -11.53 -8.55
N TYR A 318 3.36 -11.40 -7.30
CA TYR A 318 2.52 -10.80 -6.24
C TYR A 318 2.40 -9.29 -6.42
N LYS A 319 1.22 -8.75 -6.14
CA LYS A 319 0.99 -7.31 -6.00
C LYS A 319 1.33 -6.88 -4.58
N VAL A 320 2.32 -6.00 -4.46
CA VAL A 320 2.91 -5.62 -3.18
C VAL A 320 2.56 -4.20 -2.81
N ALA A 321 2.00 -4.03 -1.60
CA ALA A 321 1.92 -2.73 -0.95
C ALA A 321 3.01 -2.64 0.13
N MET A 322 3.61 -1.47 0.31
CA MET A 322 4.61 -1.19 1.35
C MET A 322 4.20 -0.01 2.19
N THR A 323 4.16 -0.18 3.50
CA THR A 323 4.00 0.93 4.44
C THR A 323 5.35 1.35 5.01
N GLY A 324 5.55 2.63 5.21
CA GLY A 324 6.75 3.15 5.84
C GLY A 324 6.54 4.55 6.40
N ASP A 325 7.32 4.92 7.40
CA ASP A 325 7.30 6.25 8.04
C ASP A 325 8.66 6.96 8.00
N GLY A 326 9.73 6.22 7.69
CA GLY A 326 11.09 6.68 7.71
C GLY A 326 11.75 6.82 6.33
N VAL A 327 12.89 7.50 6.31
CA VAL A 327 13.75 7.62 5.11
C VAL A 327 14.25 6.24 4.66
N ASN A 328 14.42 5.31 5.59
CA ASN A 328 14.90 3.94 5.33
C ASN A 328 13.93 3.09 4.49
N ASP A 329 12.65 3.49 4.42
CA ASP A 329 11.61 2.77 3.69
C ASP A 329 11.45 3.24 2.25
N ILE A 330 11.98 4.41 1.91
CA ILE A 330 11.74 5.08 0.62
C ILE A 330 12.13 4.18 -0.57
N LEU A 331 13.26 3.46 -0.47
CA LEU A 331 13.71 2.58 -1.54
C LEU A 331 12.70 1.46 -1.80
N ALA A 332 12.21 0.80 -0.75
CA ALA A 332 11.21 -0.24 -0.83
C ALA A 332 9.84 0.30 -1.28
N MET A 333 9.44 1.48 -0.77
CA MET A 333 8.19 2.15 -1.14
C MET A 333 8.13 2.48 -2.64
N LYS A 334 9.24 2.93 -3.23
CA LYS A 334 9.31 3.24 -4.67
C LYS A 334 9.19 2.00 -5.55
N GLU A 335 9.65 0.84 -5.09
CA GLU A 335 9.56 -0.41 -5.84
C GLU A 335 8.19 -1.10 -5.68
N ALA A 336 7.44 -0.82 -4.63
CA ALA A 336 6.12 -1.41 -4.40
C ALA A 336 5.10 -0.99 -5.47
N ASP A 337 4.07 -1.82 -5.70
CA ASP A 337 2.94 -1.47 -6.57
C ASP A 337 2.04 -0.39 -5.95
N CYS A 338 2.03 -0.29 -4.61
CA CYS A 338 1.42 0.79 -3.86
C CYS A 338 2.24 1.12 -2.62
N SER A 339 2.56 2.38 -2.41
CA SER A 339 3.28 2.87 -1.23
C SER A 339 2.39 3.73 -0.34
N ILE A 340 2.47 3.48 0.96
CA ILE A 340 1.65 4.14 1.99
C ILE A 340 2.56 4.76 3.04
N ALA A 341 2.37 6.04 3.34
CA ALA A 341 3.06 6.72 4.42
C ALA A 341 2.09 7.12 5.55
N MET A 342 2.60 7.13 6.77
CA MET A 342 1.91 7.72 7.92
C MET A 342 2.08 9.23 7.92
N GLY A 343 1.06 9.98 8.32
CA GLY A 343 1.09 11.44 8.42
C GLY A 343 2.15 11.95 9.42
N SER A 344 2.44 11.15 10.46
CA SER A 344 3.51 11.40 11.43
C SER A 344 4.90 11.01 10.93
N GLY A 345 5.01 10.39 9.76
CA GLY A 345 6.28 9.99 9.17
C GLY A 345 7.11 11.16 8.65
N SER A 346 8.33 10.85 8.20
CA SER A 346 9.23 11.85 7.63
C SER A 346 8.63 12.51 6.38
N GLU A 347 8.97 13.78 6.15
CA GLU A 347 8.53 14.51 4.95
C GLU A 347 8.90 13.78 3.66
N ALA A 348 10.12 13.22 3.61
CA ALA A 348 10.60 12.47 2.46
C ALA A 348 9.78 11.19 2.20
N ALA A 349 9.36 10.47 3.25
CA ALA A 349 8.48 9.29 3.11
C ALA A 349 7.09 9.70 2.64
N ARG A 350 6.51 10.79 3.17
CA ARG A 350 5.20 11.31 2.72
C ARG A 350 5.21 11.72 1.26
N GLN A 351 6.26 12.41 0.81
CA GLN A 351 6.38 12.82 -0.61
C GLN A 351 6.64 11.64 -1.55
N ALA A 352 7.33 10.59 -1.09
CA ALA A 352 7.58 9.39 -1.89
C ALA A 352 6.37 8.45 -1.97
N ALA A 353 5.42 8.55 -1.05
CA ALA A 353 4.25 7.69 -0.97
C ALA A 353 3.19 8.08 -1.99
N GLN A 354 2.47 7.08 -2.52
CA GLN A 354 1.28 7.28 -3.35
C GLN A 354 0.03 7.56 -2.50
N VAL A 355 0.01 7.06 -1.26
CA VAL A 355 -1.09 7.23 -0.30
C VAL A 355 -0.51 7.72 1.02
N VAL A 356 -1.12 8.76 1.62
CA VAL A 356 -0.72 9.27 2.95
C VAL A 356 -1.91 9.23 3.90
N LEU A 357 -1.74 8.58 5.05
CA LEU A 357 -2.72 8.54 6.14
C LEU A 357 -2.49 9.76 7.05
N LEU A 358 -3.19 10.86 6.79
CA LEU A 358 -2.91 12.17 7.42
C LEU A 358 -3.04 12.17 8.95
N ASP A 359 -3.97 11.37 9.49
CA ASP A 359 -4.16 11.22 10.94
C ASP A 359 -3.29 10.09 11.53
N SER A 360 -2.43 9.47 10.71
CA SER A 360 -1.62 8.31 11.08
C SER A 360 -2.44 7.13 11.63
N ASP A 361 -3.72 7.06 11.31
CA ASP A 361 -4.59 5.96 11.72
C ASP A 361 -4.55 4.84 10.66
N PHE A 362 -3.85 3.76 10.98
CA PHE A 362 -3.70 2.60 10.10
C PHE A 362 -5.04 1.89 9.79
N SER A 363 -6.08 2.09 10.60
CA SER A 363 -7.43 1.53 10.33
C SER A 363 -8.03 2.02 9.01
N ARG A 364 -7.62 3.20 8.53
CA ARG A 364 -8.02 3.75 7.22
C ARG A 364 -7.69 2.83 6.05
N MET A 365 -6.72 1.93 6.23
CA MET A 365 -6.37 0.94 5.21
C MET A 365 -7.54 0.04 4.82
N LYS A 366 -8.42 -0.33 5.77
CA LYS A 366 -9.65 -1.08 5.49
C LYS A 366 -10.57 -0.31 4.54
N ASP A 367 -10.74 0.99 4.81
CA ASP A 367 -11.57 1.87 3.98
C ASP A 367 -11.02 1.97 2.56
N ILE A 368 -9.71 2.12 2.40
CA ILE A 368 -9.06 2.27 1.09
C ILE A 368 -9.22 0.98 0.27
N VAL A 369 -8.95 -0.18 0.88
CA VAL A 369 -9.10 -1.49 0.21
C VAL A 369 -10.56 -1.74 -0.17
N SER A 370 -11.50 -1.48 0.74
CA SER A 370 -12.94 -1.66 0.48
C SER A 370 -13.44 -0.74 -0.63
N GLN A 371 -13.09 0.55 -0.58
CA GLN A 371 -13.43 1.52 -1.63
C GLN A 371 -12.79 1.13 -2.97
N GLY A 372 -11.52 0.73 -2.96
CA GLY A 372 -10.83 0.31 -4.17
C GLY A 372 -11.49 -0.90 -4.81
N ARG A 373 -11.89 -1.91 -4.03
CA ARG A 373 -12.62 -3.10 -4.53
C ARG A 373 -13.98 -2.73 -5.08
N GLN A 374 -14.73 -1.87 -4.38
CA GLN A 374 -16.02 -1.36 -4.86
C GLN A 374 -15.87 -0.71 -6.24
N ILE A 375 -14.89 0.20 -6.38
CA ILE A 375 -14.62 0.90 -7.64
C ILE A 375 -14.31 -0.09 -8.77
N ILE A 376 -13.36 -1.02 -8.53
CA ILE A 376 -12.95 -2.00 -9.53
C ILE A 376 -14.14 -2.85 -9.96
N ASN A 377 -14.97 -3.30 -9.02
CA ASN A 377 -16.13 -4.12 -9.31
C ASN A 377 -17.16 -3.36 -10.14
N ASN A 378 -17.47 -2.12 -9.77
CA ASN A 378 -18.43 -1.28 -10.46
C ASN A 378 -17.94 -0.89 -11.86
N ILE A 379 -16.69 -0.44 -11.98
CA ILE A 379 -16.11 -0.14 -13.30
C ILE A 379 -16.07 -1.39 -14.18
N THR A 380 -15.73 -2.55 -13.62
CA THR A 380 -15.69 -3.81 -14.37
C THR A 380 -17.07 -4.14 -14.98
N ARG A 381 -18.14 -4.04 -14.18
CA ARG A 381 -19.51 -4.31 -14.66
C ARG A 381 -19.96 -3.31 -15.71
N SER A 382 -19.74 -2.02 -15.43
CA SER A 382 -20.09 -0.97 -16.38
C SER A 382 -19.28 -1.08 -17.69
N ALA A 383 -17.96 -1.35 -17.60
CA ALA A 383 -17.13 -1.56 -18.78
C ALA A 383 -17.61 -2.72 -19.65
N THR A 384 -18.15 -3.77 -19.02
CA THR A 384 -18.73 -4.91 -19.77
C THR A 384 -19.91 -4.46 -20.65
N LEU A 385 -20.79 -3.59 -20.15
CA LEU A 385 -21.92 -3.05 -20.94
C LEU A 385 -21.44 -2.24 -22.15
N PHE A 386 -20.45 -1.37 -21.94
CA PHE A 386 -19.86 -0.59 -23.04
C PHE A 386 -19.18 -1.48 -24.08
N LEU A 387 -18.46 -2.51 -23.65
CA LEU A 387 -17.82 -3.46 -24.56
C LEU A 387 -18.83 -4.25 -25.39
N TYR A 388 -19.95 -4.68 -24.81
CA TYR A 388 -21.02 -5.35 -25.56
C TYR A 388 -21.55 -4.48 -26.69
N LYS A 389 -21.86 -3.21 -26.42
CA LYS A 389 -22.34 -2.27 -27.45
C LYS A 389 -21.31 -2.12 -28.57
N ASN A 390 -20.05 -1.92 -28.23
CA ASN A 390 -19.00 -1.66 -29.21
C ASN A 390 -18.77 -2.88 -30.12
N ILE A 391 -18.74 -4.08 -29.53
CA ILE A 391 -18.61 -5.34 -30.28
C ILE A 391 -19.83 -5.54 -31.17
N PHE A 392 -21.02 -5.29 -30.64
CA PHE A 392 -22.27 -5.35 -31.43
C PHE A 392 -22.23 -4.42 -32.64
N SER A 393 -21.89 -3.14 -32.42
CA SER A 393 -21.82 -2.14 -33.50
C SER A 393 -20.76 -2.49 -34.55
N MET A 394 -19.61 -3.04 -34.11
CA MET A 394 -18.52 -3.48 -34.98
C MET A 394 -18.97 -4.68 -35.84
N LEU A 395 -19.64 -5.68 -35.24
CA LEU A 395 -20.17 -6.83 -35.98
C LEU A 395 -21.27 -6.42 -36.96
N LEU A 396 -22.13 -5.49 -36.58
CA LEU A 396 -23.17 -4.95 -37.46
C LEU A 396 -22.56 -4.16 -38.62
N ALA A 397 -21.49 -3.41 -38.41
CA ALA A 397 -20.74 -2.71 -39.45
C ALA A 397 -20.09 -3.72 -40.43
N ILE A 398 -19.45 -4.76 -39.94
CA ILE A 398 -18.85 -5.84 -40.74
C ILE A 398 -19.93 -6.57 -41.54
N PHE A 399 -21.07 -6.89 -40.93
CA PHE A 399 -22.17 -7.48 -41.59
C PHE A 399 -22.71 -6.60 -42.74
N SER A 400 -22.86 -5.28 -42.48
CA SER A 400 -23.27 -4.33 -43.52
C SER A 400 -22.28 -4.27 -44.69
N ILE A 401 -20.98 -4.39 -44.42
CA ILE A 401 -19.95 -4.45 -45.47
C ILE A 401 -20.07 -5.72 -46.31
N ILE A 402 -20.20 -6.88 -45.67
CA ILE A 402 -20.26 -8.18 -46.37
C ILE A 402 -21.52 -8.30 -47.22
N THR A 403 -22.65 -7.84 -46.70
CA THR A 403 -23.95 -7.96 -47.37
C THR A 403 -24.28 -6.81 -48.32
N ILE A 404 -23.38 -5.83 -48.44
CA ILE A 404 -23.58 -4.59 -49.23
C ILE A 404 -24.85 -3.81 -48.80
N PHE A 405 -25.28 -3.98 -47.53
CA PHE A 405 -26.36 -3.21 -46.95
C PHE A 405 -25.87 -1.90 -46.37
N THR A 406 -26.67 -0.86 -46.44
CA THR A 406 -26.41 0.38 -45.68
C THR A 406 -26.51 0.07 -44.20
N TYR A 407 -25.61 0.68 -43.40
CA TYR A 407 -25.65 0.51 -41.93
C TYR A 407 -27.04 0.92 -41.40
N PRO A 408 -27.75 0.04 -40.68
CA PRO A 408 -29.19 0.18 -40.42
C PRO A 408 -29.57 1.17 -39.33
N LEU A 409 -28.64 1.59 -38.47
CA LEU A 409 -28.92 2.46 -37.34
C LEU A 409 -28.53 3.92 -37.65
N ALA A 410 -29.45 4.84 -37.45
CA ALA A 410 -29.16 6.27 -37.48
C ALA A 410 -28.40 6.72 -36.23
N PRO A 411 -27.57 7.79 -36.26
CA PRO A 411 -26.85 8.32 -35.11
C PRO A 411 -27.73 8.59 -33.88
N THR A 412 -28.96 9.07 -34.09
CA THR A 412 -29.94 9.33 -33.02
C THR A 412 -30.37 8.03 -32.32
N GLN A 413 -30.59 6.97 -33.07
CA GLN A 413 -30.95 5.64 -32.52
C GLN A 413 -29.78 5.06 -31.72
N VAL A 414 -28.55 5.15 -32.23
CA VAL A 414 -27.33 4.72 -31.51
C VAL A 414 -27.17 5.50 -30.20
N SER A 415 -27.45 6.78 -30.21
CA SER A 415 -27.36 7.65 -28.99
C SER A 415 -28.43 7.27 -27.97
N LEU A 416 -29.68 6.99 -28.39
CA LEU A 416 -30.74 6.53 -27.48
C LEU A 416 -30.42 5.17 -26.87
N ILE A 417 -29.94 4.21 -27.67
CA ILE A 417 -29.49 2.89 -27.20
C ILE A 417 -28.38 3.05 -26.20
N SER A 418 -27.38 3.92 -26.48
CA SER A 418 -26.26 4.19 -25.60
C SER A 418 -26.71 4.80 -24.27
N MET A 419 -27.67 5.73 -24.30
CA MET A 419 -28.18 6.38 -23.09
C MET A 419 -28.96 5.41 -22.21
N PHE A 420 -29.97 4.72 -22.76
CA PHE A 420 -30.93 3.92 -21.96
C PHE A 420 -30.41 2.53 -21.64
N ASN A 421 -29.72 1.86 -22.55
CA ASN A 421 -29.27 0.47 -22.34
C ASN A 421 -27.89 0.40 -21.68
N ILE A 422 -27.11 1.51 -21.67
CA ILE A 422 -25.73 1.50 -21.15
C ILE A 422 -25.52 2.60 -20.13
N GLY A 423 -25.78 3.87 -20.50
CA GLY A 423 -25.47 5.00 -19.63
C GLY A 423 -26.21 4.95 -18.29
N VAL A 424 -27.54 4.80 -18.33
CA VAL A 424 -28.39 4.70 -17.12
C VAL A 424 -28.05 3.45 -16.31
N PRO A 425 -27.99 2.22 -16.86
CA PRO A 425 -27.59 1.04 -16.09
C PRO A 425 -26.16 1.14 -15.55
N ALA A 426 -25.19 1.65 -16.31
CA ALA A 426 -23.82 1.83 -15.86
C ALA A 426 -23.72 2.81 -14.68
N PHE A 427 -24.49 3.89 -14.72
CA PHE A 427 -24.59 4.83 -13.61
C PHE A 427 -25.17 4.16 -12.35
N LEU A 428 -26.28 3.44 -12.47
CA LEU A 428 -26.88 2.71 -11.34
C LEU A 428 -25.93 1.66 -10.76
N LEU A 429 -25.23 0.90 -11.61
CA LEU A 429 -24.21 -0.06 -11.18
C LEU A 429 -23.03 0.62 -10.47
N SER A 430 -22.73 1.88 -10.80
CA SER A 430 -21.65 2.62 -10.13
C SER A 430 -21.97 2.96 -8.67
N LEU A 431 -23.24 2.96 -8.29
CA LEU A 431 -23.69 3.23 -6.93
C LEU A 431 -23.70 1.97 -6.04
N GLU A 432 -23.55 0.79 -6.60
CA GLU A 432 -23.61 -0.47 -5.86
C GLU A 432 -22.41 -0.64 -4.92
N THR A 433 -22.64 -1.15 -3.70
CA THR A 433 -21.62 -1.40 -2.68
C THR A 433 -21.16 -2.85 -2.74
N ASN A 434 -20.27 -3.19 -3.68
CA ASN A 434 -19.70 -4.53 -3.80
C ASN A 434 -18.20 -4.49 -3.52
N THR A 435 -17.79 -4.97 -2.36
CA THR A 435 -16.39 -4.97 -1.89
C THR A 435 -15.68 -6.32 -2.01
N ALA A 436 -16.31 -7.34 -2.64
CA ALA A 436 -15.74 -8.66 -2.78
C ALA A 436 -14.43 -8.63 -3.59
N LYS A 437 -13.42 -9.41 -3.15
CA LYS A 437 -12.17 -9.61 -3.91
C LYS A 437 -12.49 -10.36 -5.20
N LYS A 438 -12.15 -9.78 -6.34
CA LYS A 438 -12.27 -10.47 -7.65
C LYS A 438 -10.92 -11.01 -8.09
N ASN A 439 -10.90 -12.27 -8.55
CA ASN A 439 -9.73 -12.89 -9.17
C ASN A 439 -9.25 -12.10 -10.40
N GLN A 440 -7.94 -12.06 -10.61
CA GLN A 440 -7.21 -11.17 -11.52
C GLN A 440 -7.54 -11.27 -13.03
N ASN A 441 -8.30 -12.27 -13.46
CA ASN A 441 -8.54 -12.52 -14.89
C ASN A 441 -9.81 -11.84 -15.43
N PHE A 442 -9.82 -10.49 -15.41
CA PHE A 442 -10.90 -9.67 -15.95
C PHE A 442 -11.28 -10.03 -17.39
N LEU A 443 -10.31 -10.15 -18.28
CA LEU A 443 -10.59 -10.46 -19.69
C LEU A 443 -11.00 -11.93 -19.88
N LYS A 444 -10.32 -12.88 -19.22
CA LYS A 444 -10.54 -14.31 -19.44
C LYS A 444 -11.92 -14.79 -18.98
N LYS A 445 -12.43 -14.27 -17.86
CA LYS A 445 -13.75 -14.64 -17.32
C LYS A 445 -14.90 -13.95 -18.07
N ASN A 446 -14.70 -12.72 -18.54
CA ASN A 446 -15.71 -12.02 -19.33
C ASN A 446 -15.81 -12.56 -20.77
N TYR A 447 -14.70 -13.01 -21.38
CA TYR A 447 -14.76 -13.67 -22.69
C TYR A 447 -15.46 -15.03 -22.63
N SER A 448 -15.27 -15.85 -21.59
CA SER A 448 -15.91 -17.16 -21.49
C SER A 448 -17.42 -17.07 -21.19
N ASN A 449 -17.84 -16.10 -20.38
CA ASN A 449 -19.27 -15.88 -20.09
C ASN A 449 -19.99 -15.06 -21.18
N SER A 450 -19.21 -14.23 -21.93
CA SER A 450 -19.78 -13.37 -22.96
C SER A 450 -20.06 -14.11 -24.28
N SER A 451 -19.23 -15.10 -24.62
CA SER A 451 -19.41 -15.82 -25.89
C SER A 451 -20.74 -16.59 -25.97
N THR A 452 -21.19 -17.20 -24.88
CA THR A 452 -22.46 -17.90 -24.79
C THR A 452 -23.68 -16.96 -24.69
N SER A 453 -23.61 -15.92 -23.84
CA SER A 453 -24.69 -14.94 -23.73
C SER A 453 -24.80 -14.03 -24.96
N PHE A 454 -23.68 -13.71 -25.59
CA PHE A 454 -23.64 -12.87 -26.79
C PHE A 454 -24.19 -13.60 -28.01
N ALA A 455 -23.87 -14.87 -28.19
CA ALA A 455 -24.47 -15.70 -29.22
C ALA A 455 -26.00 -15.81 -29.05
N TYR A 456 -26.48 -15.98 -27.82
CA TYR A 456 -27.93 -16.06 -27.54
C TYR A 456 -28.65 -14.73 -27.81
N PHE A 457 -28.05 -13.59 -27.41
CA PHE A 457 -28.65 -12.27 -27.66
C PHE A 457 -28.64 -11.89 -29.15
N PHE A 458 -27.55 -12.20 -29.85
CA PHE A 458 -27.43 -11.95 -31.29
C PHE A 458 -28.40 -12.77 -32.11
N PHE A 459 -28.55 -14.07 -31.80
CA PHE A 459 -29.52 -14.96 -32.50
C PHE A 459 -30.97 -14.61 -32.18
N SER A 460 -31.31 -14.28 -30.91
CA SER A 460 -32.70 -14.08 -30.53
C SER A 460 -33.29 -12.71 -30.90
N HIS A 461 -32.48 -11.65 -30.91
CA HIS A 461 -33.00 -10.29 -31.11
C HIS A 461 -32.62 -9.63 -32.45
N CYS A 462 -31.44 -9.90 -33.01
CA CYS A 462 -31.08 -9.32 -34.31
C CYS A 462 -31.63 -10.08 -35.52
N LEU A 463 -31.57 -11.41 -35.53
CA LEU A 463 -32.11 -12.16 -36.64
C LEU A 463 -33.63 -12.06 -36.71
N LEU A 464 -34.33 -12.15 -35.56
CA LEU A 464 -35.81 -12.03 -35.53
C LEU A 464 -36.30 -10.59 -35.73
N GLY A 465 -35.53 -9.58 -35.28
CA GLY A 465 -35.87 -8.18 -35.54
C GLY A 465 -35.66 -7.74 -36.99
N CYS A 466 -34.57 -8.18 -37.63
CA CYS A 466 -34.32 -7.92 -39.04
C CYS A 466 -35.28 -8.64 -39.96
N ILE A 467 -35.67 -9.88 -39.65
CA ILE A 467 -36.65 -10.63 -40.45
C ILE A 467 -38.06 -9.98 -40.40
N ARG A 468 -38.45 -9.39 -39.24
CA ARG A 468 -39.72 -8.67 -39.11
C ARG A 468 -39.76 -7.31 -39.81
N SER A 469 -38.64 -6.73 -40.17
CA SER A 469 -38.58 -5.43 -40.89
C SER A 469 -38.44 -5.63 -42.42
N ILE A 470 -38.31 -6.86 -42.89
CA ILE A 470 -38.18 -7.23 -44.33
C ILE A 470 -39.46 -7.90 -44.85
N VAL A 471 -40.36 -8.31 -43.96
CA VAL A 471 -41.71 -8.76 -44.27
C VAL A 471 -42.73 -7.68 -43.88
#